data_9c35b71d46a2807d36ff8fba59926647
#
_entry.id   9c35b71d46a2807d36ff8fba59926647
#
_cell.length_a   1.000
_cell.length_b   1.000
_cell.length_c   1.000
_cell.angle_alpha   90.00
_cell.angle_beta   90.00
_cell.angle_gamma   90.00
#
_symmetry.space_group_name_H-M   'P 1'
#
loop_
_entity.id
_entity.type
_entity.pdbx_description
1 polymer ?
#
loop_
_entity_poly.entity_id
_entity_poly.type
_entity_poly.pdbx_seq_one_letter_code
_entity_poly.pdbx_strand_id
1 'polypeptide(L)'
;MNMMSPDISLSNEFVPEDTKRQYEYIEKVKNYVDEKAKELGRPLTYCVTTFGCQMNARDSEKLCGILKMLGYVEAEEDQADFIIFNTCTVRENANLRVYGRLGQLKSRKRKNPHMMIGLCGCMMQEPHVVEKLKKSYSFVDIVFGTHNIFKFAELMYTRFQSNRMVIDIWKDTDKIVEDLPNDRKFSFKSGINIMFGCNNFCSYCIVPYVRGRERSRDPKAIIREIERMVADGVVEVMLLGQNVNSYGKTLDEPMTFAQLLTEIEKIEGLERIRFMTSHPKDLSDELIEVMKNSKKICKHLHLPVQSGSSDILQKMNRRYTKEKYLELVRKIKDAVPDISLTTDIIVGFPGETEEDFLETLDVVRQVRYDSAFTFIYSKRTGTPAAVMENQVPEDVIKDRFDRLLNEVQTIAAEVCAVHEGTDQDVLVESVNDHDPSLVTGRMSNNLLVHFKGDSSMIGKIVTVHLNECKGFYYIGELK
;
A
#
# COMPACT_ATOMS: atom_id res chain seq x y z
N MET A 1 -16.47 21.10 -10.35
CA MET A 1 -15.97 19.73 -10.39
C MET A 1 -17.18 18.81 -10.43
N ASN A 2 -17.54 18.30 -11.60
CA ASN A 2 -18.72 17.46 -11.78
C ASN A 2 -18.47 16.09 -11.14
N MET A 3 -19.13 15.84 -10.02
CA MET A 3 -19.33 14.47 -9.56
C MET A 3 -20.25 13.79 -10.56
N MET A 4 -19.72 12.98 -11.45
CA MET A 4 -20.54 11.95 -12.09
C MET A 4 -20.95 10.98 -10.98
N SER A 5 -22.22 11.02 -10.60
CA SER A 5 -22.88 9.85 -10.07
C SER A 5 -22.49 8.70 -11.00
N PRO A 6 -22.03 7.56 -10.51
CA PRO A 6 -21.92 6.41 -11.39
C PRO A 6 -23.35 6.18 -11.88
N ASP A 7 -23.53 6.46 -13.16
CA ASP A 7 -24.76 6.07 -13.86
C ASP A 7 -24.75 4.53 -13.82
N ILE A 8 -25.41 3.98 -12.79
CA ILE A 8 -25.70 2.57 -12.68
C ILE A 8 -26.87 2.27 -13.64
N SER A 9 -26.72 2.70 -14.88
CA SER A 9 -27.26 1.97 -16.01
C SER A 9 -26.34 0.76 -16.17
N LEU A 10 -26.41 -0.16 -15.21
CA LEU A 10 -25.91 -1.51 -15.35
C LEU A 10 -26.55 -2.08 -16.62
N SER A 11 -25.83 -1.93 -17.74
CA SER A 11 -26.03 -2.83 -18.87
C SER A 11 -26.14 -4.22 -18.26
N ASN A 12 -27.07 -5.04 -18.70
CA ASN A 12 -27.49 -6.37 -18.22
C ASN A 12 -26.35 -7.37 -17.87
N GLU A 13 -25.21 -6.92 -17.38
CA GLU A 13 -24.13 -7.73 -16.84
C GLU A 13 -24.45 -8.16 -15.40
N PHE A 14 -24.18 -9.41 -15.14
CA PHE A 14 -24.38 -10.06 -13.85
C PHE A 14 -23.61 -9.33 -12.76
N VAL A 15 -24.30 -8.52 -11.95
CA VAL A 15 -23.72 -7.90 -10.76
C VAL A 15 -23.76 -8.92 -9.63
N PRO A 16 -22.61 -9.25 -8.98
CA PRO A 16 -22.57 -10.19 -7.87
C PRO A 16 -23.54 -9.81 -6.74
N GLU A 17 -24.18 -10.80 -6.13
CA GLU A 17 -25.20 -10.58 -5.08
C GLU A 17 -24.64 -9.82 -3.88
N ASP A 18 -23.37 -10.10 -3.49
CA ASP A 18 -22.71 -9.38 -2.39
C ASP A 18 -22.57 -7.88 -2.73
N THR A 19 -22.29 -7.51 -3.96
CA THR A 19 -22.21 -6.10 -4.40
C THR A 19 -23.58 -5.44 -4.34
N LYS A 20 -24.63 -6.08 -4.90
CA LYS A 20 -26.03 -5.57 -4.83
C LYS A 20 -26.45 -5.32 -3.39
N ARG A 21 -26.19 -6.28 -2.51
CA ARG A 21 -26.49 -6.18 -1.07
C ARG A 21 -25.84 -4.95 -0.44
N GLN A 22 -24.56 -4.64 -0.77
CA GLN A 22 -23.91 -3.47 -0.20
C GLN A 22 -24.52 -2.16 -0.69
N TYR A 23 -24.94 -2.07 -1.95
CA TYR A 23 -25.67 -0.90 -2.45
C TYR A 23 -27.03 -0.71 -1.77
N GLU A 24 -27.77 -1.79 -1.46
CA GLU A 24 -29.00 -1.70 -0.65
C GLU A 24 -28.74 -1.12 0.74
N TYR A 25 -27.63 -1.52 1.39
CA TYR A 25 -27.25 -0.93 2.68
C TYR A 25 -26.79 0.52 2.54
N ILE A 26 -26.10 0.87 1.46
CA ILE A 26 -25.74 2.27 1.17
C ILE A 26 -26.99 3.12 1.09
N GLU A 27 -28.04 2.70 0.38
CA GLU A 27 -29.31 3.44 0.31
C GLU A 27 -29.99 3.58 1.68
N LYS A 28 -30.07 2.50 2.48
CA LYS A 28 -30.65 2.54 3.83
C LYS A 28 -29.91 3.51 4.75
N VAL A 29 -28.58 3.47 4.72
CA VAL A 29 -27.75 4.36 5.54
C VAL A 29 -27.84 5.80 5.05
N LYS A 30 -27.88 6.02 3.73
CA LYS A 30 -28.04 7.34 3.13
C LYS A 30 -29.30 8.04 3.62
N ASN A 31 -30.44 7.34 3.64
CA ASN A 31 -31.70 7.90 4.14
C ASN A 31 -31.55 8.37 5.59
N TYR A 32 -30.89 7.58 6.45
CA TYR A 32 -30.60 7.97 7.83
C TYR A 32 -29.69 9.20 7.93
N VAL A 33 -28.65 9.26 7.08
CA VAL A 33 -27.71 10.39 7.03
C VAL A 33 -28.42 11.66 6.56
N ASP A 34 -29.28 11.57 5.55
CA ASP A 34 -30.06 12.69 5.01
C ASP A 34 -31.03 13.25 6.07
N GLU A 35 -31.70 12.38 6.85
CA GLU A 35 -32.54 12.80 7.97
C GLU A 35 -31.73 13.55 9.05
N LYS A 36 -30.57 13.01 9.42
CA LYS A 36 -29.68 13.65 10.41
C LYS A 36 -29.13 14.99 9.90
N ALA A 37 -28.79 15.09 8.63
CA ALA A 37 -28.32 16.34 8.04
C ALA A 37 -29.42 17.42 8.08
N LYS A 38 -30.70 17.04 7.83
CA LYS A 38 -31.85 17.96 7.98
C LYS A 38 -32.06 18.42 9.42
N GLU A 39 -31.93 17.50 10.41
CA GLU A 39 -32.02 17.84 11.83
C GLU A 39 -30.96 18.85 12.26
N LEU A 40 -29.73 18.68 11.75
CA LEU A 40 -28.57 19.52 12.08
C LEU A 40 -28.49 20.81 11.25
N GLY A 41 -29.26 20.92 10.15
CA GLY A 41 -29.19 22.04 9.23
C GLY A 41 -27.88 22.12 8.42
N ARG A 42 -27.08 21.03 8.40
CA ARG A 42 -25.83 20.92 7.67
C ARG A 42 -25.53 19.46 7.29
N PRO A 43 -24.70 19.21 6.26
CA PRO A 43 -24.23 17.86 5.98
C PRO A 43 -23.40 17.29 7.15
N LEU A 44 -23.45 15.98 7.31
CA LEU A 44 -22.53 15.26 8.20
C LEU A 44 -21.13 15.23 7.61
N THR A 45 -20.13 15.28 8.47
CA THR A 45 -18.71 15.33 8.05
C THR A 45 -17.93 14.08 8.47
N TYR A 46 -16.90 13.73 7.69
CA TYR A 46 -16.04 12.59 8.01
C TYR A 46 -14.55 12.91 7.88
N CYS A 47 -13.74 12.14 8.61
CA CYS A 47 -12.31 12.10 8.48
C CYS A 47 -11.81 10.65 8.51
N VAL A 48 -11.06 10.22 7.50
CA VAL A 48 -10.40 8.91 7.45
C VAL A 48 -8.90 9.09 7.57
N THR A 49 -8.32 8.57 8.65
CA THR A 49 -6.87 8.57 8.85
C THR A 49 -6.29 7.19 8.58
N THR A 50 -5.33 7.10 7.65
CA THR A 50 -4.67 5.86 7.27
C THR A 50 -3.33 5.72 8.00
N PHE A 51 -3.19 4.63 8.75
CA PHE A 51 -1.93 4.20 9.35
C PHE A 51 -1.46 2.95 8.60
N GLY A 52 -0.41 3.04 7.80
CA GLY A 52 0.12 1.80 7.20
C GLY A 52 0.67 1.92 5.78
N CYS A 53 0.40 0.86 5.00
CA CYS A 53 0.93 0.68 3.65
C CYS A 53 -0.05 1.20 2.56
N GLN A 54 0.39 1.09 1.29
CA GLN A 54 -0.43 1.50 0.14
C GLN A 54 -1.75 0.72 0.02
N MET A 55 -1.78 -0.57 0.43
CA MET A 55 -3.05 -1.31 0.48
C MET A 55 -4.03 -0.74 1.49
N ASN A 56 -3.55 -0.28 2.67
CA ASN A 56 -4.42 0.44 3.62
C ASN A 56 -4.90 1.77 3.03
N ALA A 57 -4.04 2.47 2.28
CA ALA A 57 -4.48 3.69 1.58
C ALA A 57 -5.60 3.38 0.58
N ARG A 58 -5.47 2.32 -0.22
CA ARG A 58 -6.52 1.88 -1.14
C ARG A 58 -7.80 1.43 -0.42
N ASP A 59 -7.66 0.74 0.72
CA ASP A 59 -8.81 0.39 1.57
C ASP A 59 -9.52 1.66 2.08
N SER A 60 -8.76 2.71 2.43
CA SER A 60 -9.33 4.01 2.86
C SER A 60 -10.03 4.74 1.73
N GLU A 61 -9.52 4.71 0.49
CA GLU A 61 -10.20 5.27 -0.68
C GLU A 61 -11.60 4.65 -0.89
N LYS A 62 -11.75 3.33 -0.66
CA LYS A 62 -13.07 2.67 -0.67
C LYS A 62 -13.98 3.19 0.43
N LEU A 63 -13.47 3.33 1.67
CA LEU A 63 -14.25 3.88 2.78
C LEU A 63 -14.69 5.32 2.50
N CYS A 64 -13.80 6.17 1.97
CA CYS A 64 -14.12 7.53 1.58
C CYS A 64 -15.18 7.57 0.47
N GLY A 65 -15.06 6.69 -0.55
CA GLY A 65 -16.04 6.59 -1.63
C GLY A 65 -17.43 6.22 -1.12
N ILE A 66 -17.51 5.24 -0.22
CA ILE A 66 -18.78 4.86 0.42
C ILE A 66 -19.35 6.03 1.24
N LEU A 67 -18.53 6.71 2.06
CA LEU A 67 -18.97 7.85 2.89
C LEU A 67 -19.50 9.01 2.05
N LYS A 68 -18.82 9.35 0.95
CA LYS A 68 -19.30 10.38 0.00
C LYS A 68 -20.63 9.99 -0.63
N MET A 69 -20.79 8.72 -1.02
CA MET A 69 -22.05 8.22 -1.56
C MET A 69 -23.19 8.25 -0.54
N LEU A 70 -22.89 8.07 0.75
CA LEU A 70 -23.81 8.22 1.86
C LEU A 70 -24.20 9.68 2.16
N GLY A 71 -23.55 10.67 1.51
CA GLY A 71 -23.83 12.09 1.72
C GLY A 71 -22.98 12.79 2.78
N TYR A 72 -21.93 12.10 3.29
CA TYR A 72 -20.95 12.76 4.14
C TYR A 72 -20.00 13.64 3.32
N VAL A 73 -19.51 14.72 3.93
CA VAL A 73 -18.51 15.64 3.38
C VAL A 73 -17.20 15.48 4.15
N GLU A 74 -16.07 15.45 3.43
CA GLU A 74 -14.75 15.36 4.05
C GLU A 74 -14.45 16.63 4.88
N ALA A 75 -13.86 16.44 6.06
CA ALA A 75 -13.45 17.52 6.95
C ALA A 75 -12.20 17.14 7.74
N GLU A 76 -11.58 18.14 8.38
CA GLU A 76 -10.51 17.89 9.33
C GLU A 76 -11.01 17.09 10.54
N GLU A 77 -10.09 16.36 11.17
CA GLU A 77 -10.47 15.44 12.27
C GLU A 77 -11.22 16.14 13.40
N ASP A 78 -10.84 17.38 13.72
CA ASP A 78 -11.46 18.15 14.79
C ASP A 78 -12.90 18.61 14.48
N GLN A 79 -13.29 18.64 13.23
CA GLN A 79 -14.61 19.01 12.73
C GLN A 79 -15.48 17.82 12.31
N ALA A 80 -14.90 16.62 12.27
CA ALA A 80 -15.58 15.44 11.77
C ALA A 80 -16.62 14.88 12.74
N ASP A 81 -17.82 14.55 12.18
CA ASP A 81 -18.89 13.82 12.88
C ASP A 81 -18.61 12.31 12.90
N PHE A 82 -17.85 11.81 11.91
CA PHE A 82 -17.41 10.42 11.85
C PHE A 82 -15.90 10.34 11.58
N ILE A 83 -15.17 9.73 12.51
CA ILE A 83 -13.72 9.55 12.41
C ILE A 83 -13.44 8.07 12.25
N ILE A 84 -12.66 7.72 11.22
CA ILE A 84 -12.23 6.34 10.96
C ILE A 84 -10.71 6.27 10.99
N PHE A 85 -10.16 5.34 11.77
CA PHE A 85 -8.75 4.97 11.73
C PHE A 85 -8.59 3.63 11.03
N ASN A 86 -8.00 3.66 9.83
CA ASN A 86 -7.57 2.46 9.12
C ASN A 86 -6.14 2.12 9.56
N THR A 87 -6.00 1.00 10.26
CA THR A 87 -4.86 0.71 11.10
C THR A 87 -3.95 -0.37 10.52
N CYS A 88 -2.67 -0.34 10.90
CA CYS A 88 -1.64 -1.27 10.48
C CYS A 88 -1.05 -1.98 11.69
N THR A 89 -0.64 -3.23 11.52
CA THR A 89 0.08 -4.00 12.54
C THR A 89 1.54 -4.32 12.16
N VAL A 90 1.94 -3.97 10.94
CA VAL A 90 3.32 -4.22 10.47
C VAL A 90 4.34 -3.31 11.20
N ARG A 91 3.91 -2.14 11.65
CA ARG A 91 4.77 -1.16 12.36
C ARG A 91 4.25 -0.95 13.78
N GLU A 92 5.04 -1.33 14.79
CA GLU A 92 4.65 -1.22 16.22
C GLU A 92 4.29 0.21 16.64
N ASN A 93 5.05 1.19 16.16
CA ASN A 93 4.75 2.61 16.41
C ASN A 93 3.38 3.04 15.86
N ALA A 94 2.80 2.34 14.88
CA ALA A 94 1.46 2.64 14.39
C ALA A 94 0.40 2.31 15.45
N ASN A 95 0.55 1.20 16.16
CA ASN A 95 -0.39 0.79 17.22
C ASN A 95 -0.40 1.80 18.39
N LEU A 96 0.78 2.25 18.81
CA LEU A 96 0.91 3.25 19.90
C LEU A 96 0.26 4.59 19.52
N ARG A 97 0.45 5.04 18.27
CA ARG A 97 -0.19 6.26 17.75
C ARG A 97 -1.72 6.15 17.73
N VAL A 98 -2.26 5.00 17.33
CA VAL A 98 -3.72 4.77 17.33
C VAL A 98 -4.28 4.88 18.74
N TYR A 99 -3.67 4.22 19.73
CA TYR A 99 -4.14 4.32 21.12
C TYR A 99 -4.04 5.73 21.69
N GLY A 100 -2.96 6.45 21.40
CA GLY A 100 -2.79 7.85 21.83
C GLY A 100 -3.90 8.75 21.27
N ARG A 101 -4.22 8.63 19.97
CA ARG A 101 -5.31 9.41 19.34
C ARG A 101 -6.68 9.00 19.85
N LEU A 102 -6.94 7.71 20.09
CA LEU A 102 -8.18 7.26 20.71
C LEU A 102 -8.40 7.87 22.11
N GLY A 103 -7.31 8.01 22.88
CA GLY A 103 -7.37 8.71 24.18
C GLY A 103 -7.87 10.15 24.06
N GLN A 104 -7.41 10.89 23.04
CA GLN A 104 -7.86 12.25 22.74
C GLN A 104 -9.34 12.28 22.30
N LEU A 105 -9.76 11.34 21.44
CA LEU A 105 -11.13 11.24 20.96
C LEU A 105 -12.15 10.92 22.07
N LYS A 106 -11.73 10.25 23.14
CA LYS A 106 -12.60 9.96 24.29
C LYS A 106 -13.20 11.23 24.91
N SER A 107 -12.39 12.27 25.06
CA SER A 107 -12.85 13.57 25.59
C SER A 107 -13.83 14.26 24.64
N ARG A 108 -13.56 14.21 23.33
CA ARG A 108 -14.43 14.77 22.29
C ARG A 108 -15.77 14.04 22.21
N LYS A 109 -15.76 12.70 22.23
CA LYS A 109 -16.96 11.86 22.23
C LYS A 109 -17.88 12.17 23.43
N ARG A 110 -17.30 12.49 24.61
CA ARG A 110 -18.09 12.91 25.78
C ARG A 110 -18.80 14.26 25.57
N LYS A 111 -18.16 15.19 24.86
CA LYS A 111 -18.73 16.51 24.55
C LYS A 111 -19.72 16.44 23.38
N ASN A 112 -19.49 15.55 22.42
CA ASN A 112 -20.34 15.29 21.27
C ASN A 112 -20.69 13.79 21.21
N PRO A 113 -21.70 13.30 21.93
CA PRO A 113 -22.08 11.89 21.95
C PRO A 113 -22.51 11.34 20.58
N HIS A 114 -22.95 12.20 19.65
CA HIS A 114 -23.38 11.82 18.30
C HIS A 114 -22.18 11.55 17.36
N MET A 115 -20.98 12.04 17.71
CA MET A 115 -19.78 11.74 16.94
C MET A 115 -19.53 10.23 16.90
N MET A 116 -19.23 9.69 15.73
CA MET A 116 -18.94 8.27 15.55
C MET A 116 -17.43 8.03 15.42
N ILE A 117 -16.96 6.87 15.87
CA ILE A 117 -15.56 6.44 15.78
C ILE A 117 -15.53 5.03 15.22
N GLY A 118 -14.87 4.84 14.08
CA GLY A 118 -14.63 3.57 13.44
C GLY A 118 -13.16 3.15 13.50
N LEU A 119 -12.89 1.87 13.71
CA LEU A 119 -11.57 1.28 13.64
C LEU A 119 -11.57 0.13 12.65
N CYS A 120 -10.63 0.11 11.72
CA CYS A 120 -10.49 -0.99 10.77
C CYS A 120 -9.02 -1.28 10.44
N GLY A 121 -8.82 -2.24 9.56
CA GLY A 121 -7.51 -2.60 9.05
C GLY A 121 -6.81 -3.74 9.79
N CYS A 122 -5.51 -3.93 9.49
CA CYS A 122 -4.75 -5.10 9.93
C CYS A 122 -4.67 -5.27 11.45
N MET A 123 -4.58 -4.18 12.20
CA MET A 123 -4.52 -4.21 13.67
C MET A 123 -5.78 -4.83 14.29
N MET A 124 -6.93 -4.67 13.63
CA MET A 124 -8.19 -5.22 14.13
C MET A 124 -8.29 -6.75 13.97
N GLN A 125 -7.41 -7.36 13.18
CA GLN A 125 -7.32 -8.82 13.06
C GLN A 125 -6.62 -9.50 14.26
N GLU A 126 -5.99 -8.73 15.14
CA GLU A 126 -5.29 -9.25 16.31
C GLU A 126 -6.25 -9.42 17.50
N PRO A 127 -6.51 -10.66 17.99
CA PRO A 127 -7.51 -10.91 19.04
C PRO A 127 -7.25 -10.11 20.33
N HIS A 128 -5.99 -9.96 20.73
CA HIS A 128 -5.62 -9.23 21.95
C HIS A 128 -5.95 -7.72 21.86
N VAL A 129 -5.86 -7.15 20.64
CA VAL A 129 -6.25 -5.75 20.38
C VAL A 129 -7.75 -5.59 20.55
N VAL A 130 -8.54 -6.49 19.95
CA VAL A 130 -10.01 -6.47 20.04
C VAL A 130 -10.47 -6.58 21.49
N GLU A 131 -9.88 -7.49 22.28
CA GLU A 131 -10.20 -7.63 23.69
C GLU A 131 -9.85 -6.36 24.49
N LYS A 132 -8.73 -5.70 24.17
CA LYS A 132 -8.36 -4.43 24.78
C LYS A 132 -9.37 -3.33 24.42
N LEU A 133 -9.84 -3.29 23.17
CA LEU A 133 -10.86 -2.32 22.73
C LEU A 133 -12.17 -2.51 23.50
N LYS A 134 -12.67 -3.75 23.59
CA LYS A 134 -13.89 -4.07 24.38
C LYS A 134 -13.79 -3.61 25.82
N LYS A 135 -12.64 -3.81 26.47
CA LYS A 135 -12.44 -3.48 27.89
C LYS A 135 -12.21 -2.00 28.15
N SER A 136 -11.47 -1.30 27.31
CA SER A 136 -10.94 0.02 27.62
C SER A 136 -11.42 1.15 26.71
N TYR A 137 -12.05 0.83 25.57
CA TYR A 137 -12.44 1.79 24.53
C TYR A 137 -13.90 1.60 24.09
N SER A 138 -14.80 1.33 25.05
CA SER A 138 -16.23 1.11 24.79
C SER A 138 -16.97 2.27 24.12
N PHE A 139 -16.32 3.41 23.97
CA PHE A 139 -16.83 4.58 23.25
C PHE A 139 -16.61 4.52 21.74
N VAL A 140 -15.90 3.52 21.23
CA VAL A 140 -15.77 3.23 19.78
C VAL A 140 -17.07 2.64 19.28
N ASP A 141 -17.50 3.02 18.08
CA ASP A 141 -18.79 2.65 17.53
C ASP A 141 -18.73 1.41 16.63
N ILE A 142 -17.72 1.32 15.76
CA ILE A 142 -17.58 0.24 14.76
C ILE A 142 -16.14 -0.27 14.73
N VAL A 143 -15.97 -1.58 14.79
CA VAL A 143 -14.65 -2.26 14.67
C VAL A 143 -14.78 -3.39 13.65
N PHE A 144 -13.95 -3.37 12.59
CA PHE A 144 -13.99 -4.39 11.56
C PHE A 144 -12.60 -4.69 10.98
N GLY A 145 -12.44 -5.87 10.43
CA GLY A 145 -11.16 -6.36 9.93
C GLY A 145 -10.89 -5.99 8.47
N THR A 146 -9.78 -6.51 7.95
CA THR A 146 -9.37 -6.33 6.55
C THR A 146 -10.20 -7.17 5.58
N HIS A 147 -10.79 -8.27 6.05
CA HIS A 147 -11.52 -9.23 5.22
C HIS A 147 -12.94 -8.78 4.88
N ASN A 148 -13.49 -7.86 5.64
CA ASN A 148 -14.89 -7.44 5.52
C ASN A 148 -15.08 -5.92 5.41
N ILE A 149 -14.07 -5.20 4.89
CA ILE A 149 -14.17 -3.77 4.59
C ILE A 149 -15.36 -3.47 3.67
N PHE A 150 -15.66 -4.35 2.72
CA PHE A 150 -16.78 -4.21 1.82
C PHE A 150 -18.15 -4.12 2.54
N LYS A 151 -18.28 -4.66 3.76
CA LYS A 151 -19.50 -4.60 4.58
C LYS A 151 -19.67 -3.28 5.33
N PHE A 152 -18.88 -2.28 5.09
CA PHE A 152 -18.86 -1.05 5.90
C PHE A 152 -20.24 -0.40 6.01
N ALA A 153 -21.00 -0.28 4.91
CA ALA A 153 -22.37 0.27 4.95
C ALA A 153 -23.33 -0.60 5.78
N GLU A 154 -23.23 -1.92 5.67
CA GLU A 154 -24.00 -2.87 6.50
C GLU A 154 -23.68 -2.71 7.99
N LEU A 155 -22.40 -2.52 8.34
CA LEU A 155 -21.99 -2.31 9.73
C LEU A 155 -22.45 -0.97 10.29
N MET A 156 -22.45 0.09 9.47
CA MET A 156 -23.03 1.38 9.83
C MET A 156 -24.53 1.26 10.12
N TYR A 157 -25.27 0.59 9.24
CA TYR A 157 -26.70 0.35 9.43
C TYR A 157 -26.94 -0.40 10.74
N THR A 158 -26.19 -1.48 11.02
CA THR A 158 -26.30 -2.25 12.25
C THR A 158 -26.04 -1.39 13.49
N ARG A 159 -25.02 -0.48 13.42
CA ARG A 159 -24.72 0.44 14.51
C ARG A 159 -25.85 1.44 14.77
N PHE A 160 -26.47 1.95 13.72
CA PHE A 160 -27.62 2.86 13.88
C PHE A 160 -28.85 2.19 14.52
N GLN A 161 -29.06 0.90 14.24
CA GLN A 161 -30.15 0.13 14.83
C GLN A 161 -29.89 -0.30 16.28
N SER A 162 -28.62 -0.54 16.69
CA SER A 162 -28.33 -1.22 17.96
C SER A 162 -27.88 -0.31 19.10
N ASN A 163 -27.46 0.91 18.83
CA ASN A 163 -26.84 1.84 19.80
C ASN A 163 -25.65 1.26 20.60
N ARG A 164 -25.07 0.16 20.15
CA ARG A 164 -23.95 -0.53 20.79
C ARG A 164 -22.75 -0.60 19.84
N MET A 165 -21.54 -0.76 20.39
CA MET A 165 -20.35 -1.04 19.59
C MET A 165 -20.60 -2.27 18.71
N VAL A 166 -20.42 -2.12 17.40
CA VAL A 166 -20.47 -3.21 16.43
C VAL A 166 -19.05 -3.72 16.18
N ILE A 167 -18.82 -5.01 16.40
CA ILE A 167 -17.55 -5.66 16.13
C ILE A 167 -17.82 -6.80 15.17
N ASP A 168 -17.29 -6.71 13.95
CA ASP A 168 -17.39 -7.75 12.93
C ASP A 168 -16.00 -7.98 12.31
N ILE A 169 -15.34 -9.04 12.74
CA ILE A 169 -13.98 -9.39 12.30
C ILE A 169 -13.98 -10.82 11.78
N TRP A 170 -13.78 -10.94 10.49
CA TRP A 170 -13.65 -12.24 9.85
C TRP A 170 -12.22 -12.75 9.97
N LYS A 171 -12.07 -14.00 10.39
CA LYS A 171 -10.75 -14.62 10.52
C LYS A 171 -10.14 -14.97 9.17
N ASP A 172 -11.00 -15.32 8.22
CA ASP A 172 -10.62 -15.68 6.85
C ASP A 172 -11.79 -15.39 5.89
N THR A 173 -11.51 -15.31 4.61
CA THR A 173 -12.51 -15.20 3.55
C THR A 173 -11.91 -15.59 2.21
N ASP A 174 -12.68 -16.20 1.37
CA ASP A 174 -12.44 -16.41 -0.07
C ASP A 174 -13.04 -15.29 -0.93
N LYS A 175 -13.91 -14.46 -0.33
CA LYS A 175 -14.65 -13.42 -1.05
C LYS A 175 -13.77 -12.23 -1.45
N ILE A 176 -13.98 -11.79 -2.68
CA ILE A 176 -13.53 -10.50 -3.21
C ILE A 176 -14.77 -9.80 -3.76
N VAL A 177 -15.12 -8.64 -3.20
CA VAL A 177 -16.27 -7.85 -3.64
C VAL A 177 -15.76 -6.71 -4.51
N GLU A 178 -16.21 -6.71 -5.75
CA GLU A 178 -15.81 -5.78 -6.81
C GLU A 178 -16.82 -4.62 -6.92
N ASP A 179 -16.45 -3.61 -7.70
CA ASP A 179 -17.31 -2.50 -8.13
C ASP A 179 -17.95 -1.71 -6.98
N LEU A 180 -17.27 -1.60 -5.84
CA LEU A 180 -17.68 -0.71 -4.74
C LEU A 180 -17.18 0.72 -4.98
N PRO A 181 -17.90 1.74 -4.46
CA PRO A 181 -17.48 3.13 -4.56
C PRO A 181 -16.06 3.32 -4.03
N ASN A 182 -15.28 4.15 -4.70
CA ASN A 182 -13.98 4.58 -4.20
C ASN A 182 -13.74 6.05 -4.53
N ASP A 183 -12.97 6.72 -3.66
CA ASP A 183 -12.56 8.12 -3.82
C ASP A 183 -11.05 8.19 -3.90
N ARG A 184 -10.54 8.38 -5.13
CA ARG A 184 -9.09 8.41 -5.38
C ARG A 184 -8.47 9.70 -4.89
N LYS A 185 -7.33 9.56 -4.23
CA LYS A 185 -6.55 10.71 -3.75
C LYS A 185 -6.02 11.58 -4.88
N PHE A 186 -5.64 10.99 -6.02
CA PHE A 186 -5.11 11.68 -7.17
C PHE A 186 -5.97 11.40 -8.40
N SER A 187 -6.16 12.41 -9.26
CA SER A 187 -6.90 12.26 -10.52
C SER A 187 -6.09 11.57 -11.61
N PHE A 188 -4.75 11.65 -11.57
CA PHE A 188 -3.84 11.20 -12.62
C PHE A 188 -3.09 9.91 -12.32
N LYS A 189 -3.08 9.44 -11.06
CA LYS A 189 -2.48 8.16 -10.66
C LYS A 189 -3.33 7.44 -9.63
N SER A 190 -3.30 6.11 -9.64
CA SER A 190 -4.08 5.30 -8.68
C SER A 190 -3.39 3.98 -8.35
N GLY A 191 -3.59 3.52 -7.11
CA GLY A 191 -3.29 2.14 -6.73
C GLY A 191 -4.45 1.21 -7.09
N ILE A 192 -4.14 -0.02 -7.44
CA ILE A 192 -5.13 -1.08 -7.65
C ILE A 192 -4.67 -2.37 -7.00
N ASN A 193 -5.49 -2.91 -6.10
CA ASN A 193 -5.23 -4.24 -5.54
C ASN A 193 -5.50 -5.29 -6.63
N ILE A 194 -4.49 -6.09 -6.97
CA ILE A 194 -4.65 -7.21 -7.91
C ILE A 194 -4.83 -8.54 -7.17
N MET A 195 -4.42 -8.59 -5.91
CA MET A 195 -4.54 -9.76 -5.05
C MET A 195 -4.51 -9.38 -3.58
N PHE A 196 -4.93 -10.29 -2.72
CA PHE A 196 -4.93 -10.16 -1.27
C PHE A 196 -4.27 -11.37 -0.62
N GLY A 197 -3.68 -11.18 0.58
CA GLY A 197 -3.08 -12.24 1.36
C GLY A 197 -1.73 -12.72 0.86
N CYS A 198 -1.09 -13.64 1.60
CA CYS A 198 0.23 -14.16 1.26
C CYS A 198 0.42 -15.58 1.81
N ASN A 199 0.94 -16.48 0.97
CA ASN A 199 1.22 -17.88 1.31
C ASN A 199 2.69 -18.16 1.63
N ASN A 200 3.55 -17.14 1.71
CA ASN A 200 4.98 -17.35 1.96
C ASN A 200 5.29 -17.70 3.41
N PHE A 201 4.50 -17.23 4.38
CA PHE A 201 4.71 -17.50 5.81
C PHE A 201 6.14 -17.29 6.27
N CYS A 202 6.77 -16.18 5.83
CA CYS A 202 8.07 -15.77 6.35
C CYS A 202 7.97 -15.69 7.88
N SER A 203 8.97 -16.24 8.60
CA SER A 203 8.86 -16.48 10.05
C SER A 203 8.70 -15.22 10.90
N TYR A 204 9.08 -14.05 10.38
CA TYR A 204 8.92 -12.74 11.02
C TYR A 204 7.61 -12.02 10.64
N CYS A 205 6.86 -12.51 9.65
CA CYS A 205 5.83 -11.74 8.99
C CYS A 205 4.43 -12.03 9.53
N ILE A 206 3.73 -10.98 9.95
CA ILE A 206 2.35 -11.08 10.46
C ILE A 206 1.30 -11.09 9.32
N VAL A 207 1.66 -10.74 8.10
CA VAL A 207 0.73 -10.55 6.98
C VAL A 207 -0.19 -11.75 6.72
N PRO A 208 0.29 -13.02 6.66
CA PRO A 208 -0.59 -14.17 6.45
C PRO A 208 -1.69 -14.32 7.51
N TYR A 209 -1.44 -13.83 8.72
CA TYR A 209 -2.37 -13.92 9.86
C TYR A 209 -3.40 -12.79 9.89
N VAL A 210 -3.11 -11.66 9.24
CA VAL A 210 -3.99 -10.47 9.25
C VAL A 210 -4.58 -10.11 7.88
N ARG A 211 -4.03 -10.67 6.78
CA ARG A 211 -4.55 -10.50 5.41
C ARG A 211 -5.00 -11.84 4.80
N GLY A 212 -4.79 -12.96 5.50
CA GLY A 212 -5.21 -14.30 5.10
C GLY A 212 -4.36 -14.91 3.99
N ARG A 213 -4.89 -15.98 3.40
CA ARG A 213 -4.29 -16.68 2.27
C ARG A 213 -4.36 -15.85 0.99
N GLU A 214 -3.51 -16.18 0.02
CA GLU A 214 -3.51 -15.56 -1.30
C GLU A 214 -4.86 -15.74 -2.00
N ARG A 215 -5.37 -14.66 -2.58
CA ARG A 215 -6.57 -14.60 -3.41
C ARG A 215 -6.32 -13.59 -4.52
N SER A 216 -6.26 -14.07 -5.75
CA SER A 216 -6.12 -13.22 -6.93
C SER A 216 -7.48 -12.69 -7.36
N ARG A 217 -7.55 -11.45 -7.79
CA ARG A 217 -8.73 -10.87 -8.41
C ARG A 217 -8.88 -11.36 -9.85
N ASP A 218 -10.11 -11.38 -10.33
CA ASP A 218 -10.40 -11.67 -11.72
C ASP A 218 -9.67 -10.67 -12.65
N PRO A 219 -8.91 -11.15 -13.66
CA PRO A 219 -8.17 -10.27 -14.55
C PRO A 219 -9.07 -9.32 -15.35
N LYS A 220 -10.27 -9.77 -15.75
CA LYS A 220 -11.23 -8.92 -16.46
C LYS A 220 -11.73 -7.78 -15.58
N ALA A 221 -11.96 -8.04 -14.28
CA ALA A 221 -12.35 -7.01 -13.32
C ALA A 221 -11.22 -5.97 -13.12
N ILE A 222 -9.97 -6.43 -13.06
CA ILE A 222 -8.80 -5.53 -12.94
C ILE A 222 -8.70 -4.64 -14.19
N ILE A 223 -8.78 -5.22 -15.38
CA ILE A 223 -8.67 -4.49 -16.66
C ILE A 223 -9.79 -3.44 -16.76
N ARG A 224 -11.06 -3.83 -16.53
CA ARG A 224 -12.19 -2.89 -16.54
C ARG A 224 -12.02 -1.75 -15.52
N GLU A 225 -11.49 -2.03 -14.34
CA GLU A 225 -11.22 -0.99 -13.33
C GLU A 225 -10.15 -0.01 -13.83
N ILE A 226 -9.06 -0.51 -14.46
CA ILE A 226 -8.01 0.35 -15.02
C ILE A 226 -8.54 1.17 -16.20
N GLU A 227 -9.32 0.58 -17.10
CA GLU A 227 -9.94 1.30 -18.24
C GLU A 227 -10.83 2.46 -17.76
N ARG A 228 -11.66 2.24 -16.73
CA ARG A 228 -12.46 3.29 -16.10
C ARG A 228 -11.58 4.39 -15.49
N MET A 229 -10.49 4.02 -14.81
CA MET A 229 -9.54 4.98 -14.23
C MET A 229 -8.87 5.83 -15.33
N VAL A 230 -8.48 5.21 -16.45
CA VAL A 230 -7.87 5.91 -17.58
C VAL A 230 -8.88 6.84 -18.25
N ALA A 231 -10.12 6.40 -18.43
CA ALA A 231 -11.21 7.27 -18.93
C ALA A 231 -11.44 8.50 -18.04
N ASP A 232 -11.18 8.39 -16.73
CA ASP A 232 -11.22 9.49 -15.75
C ASP A 232 -9.91 10.30 -15.68
N GLY A 233 -8.92 10.06 -16.56
CA GLY A 233 -7.68 10.81 -16.66
C GLY A 233 -6.48 10.23 -15.90
N VAL A 234 -6.55 9.00 -15.37
CA VAL A 234 -5.39 8.33 -14.77
C VAL A 234 -4.40 7.90 -15.84
N VAL A 235 -3.15 8.30 -15.71
CA VAL A 235 -2.05 7.97 -16.63
C VAL A 235 -1.05 6.96 -16.03
N GLU A 236 -1.03 6.81 -14.70
CA GLU A 236 -0.17 5.84 -14.00
C GLU A 236 -0.97 4.97 -13.03
N VAL A 237 -0.78 3.64 -13.10
CA VAL A 237 -1.33 2.70 -12.13
C VAL A 237 -0.22 2.00 -11.34
N MET A 238 -0.48 1.78 -10.04
CA MET A 238 0.35 0.98 -9.15
C MET A 238 -0.38 -0.31 -8.80
N LEU A 239 0.11 -1.46 -9.30
CA LEU A 239 -0.44 -2.77 -8.98
C LEU A 239 0.00 -3.20 -7.58
N LEU A 240 -0.95 -3.48 -6.72
CA LEU A 240 -0.75 -3.75 -5.29
C LEU A 240 -1.13 -5.19 -4.92
N GLY A 241 -0.29 -5.78 -4.07
CA GLY A 241 -0.49 -7.10 -3.48
C GLY A 241 0.53 -7.33 -2.38
N GLN A 242 0.44 -8.42 -1.64
CA GLN A 242 1.47 -8.83 -0.67
C GLN A 242 2.64 -9.57 -1.32
N ASN A 243 2.40 -10.15 -2.50
CA ASN A 243 3.40 -10.76 -3.38
C ASN A 243 2.82 -10.80 -4.80
N VAL A 244 2.97 -9.70 -5.55
CA VAL A 244 2.35 -9.57 -6.88
C VAL A 244 2.82 -10.64 -7.87
N ASN A 245 4.05 -11.17 -7.69
CA ASN A 245 4.61 -12.20 -8.56
C ASN A 245 3.89 -13.55 -8.46
N SER A 246 3.12 -13.79 -7.38
CA SER A 246 2.31 -14.99 -7.22
C SER A 246 0.88 -14.84 -7.75
N TYR A 247 0.53 -13.68 -8.35
CA TYR A 247 -0.77 -13.46 -8.95
C TYR A 247 -1.18 -14.59 -9.89
N GLY A 248 -2.45 -14.92 -9.86
CA GLY A 248 -3.11 -15.87 -10.74
C GLY A 248 -3.08 -17.32 -10.27
N LYS A 249 -2.24 -17.68 -9.28
CA LYS A 249 -2.16 -19.05 -8.74
C LYS A 249 -3.47 -19.57 -8.12
N THR A 250 -4.38 -18.67 -7.79
CA THR A 250 -5.67 -18.99 -7.15
C THR A 250 -6.87 -18.76 -8.07
N LEU A 251 -6.63 -18.48 -9.34
CA LEU A 251 -7.68 -18.35 -10.34
C LEU A 251 -8.08 -19.73 -10.87
N ASP A 252 -9.35 -19.90 -11.22
CA ASP A 252 -9.87 -21.13 -11.86
C ASP A 252 -9.20 -21.34 -13.22
N GLU A 253 -9.03 -20.28 -14.01
CA GLU A 253 -8.22 -20.26 -15.21
C GLU A 253 -6.86 -19.61 -14.88
N PRO A 254 -5.77 -20.39 -14.80
CA PRO A 254 -4.46 -19.87 -14.44
C PRO A 254 -3.97 -18.76 -15.38
N MET A 255 -3.54 -17.66 -14.81
CA MET A 255 -2.90 -16.54 -15.52
C MET A 255 -1.67 -16.08 -14.73
N THR A 256 -0.51 -15.93 -15.37
CA THR A 256 0.67 -15.41 -14.67
C THR A 256 0.59 -13.89 -14.48
N PHE A 257 1.39 -13.37 -13.54
CA PHE A 257 1.51 -11.92 -13.38
C PHE A 257 2.07 -11.24 -14.65
N ALA A 258 2.99 -11.90 -15.34
CA ALA A 258 3.53 -11.45 -16.62
C ALA A 258 2.45 -11.32 -17.69
N GLN A 259 1.56 -12.30 -17.79
CA GLN A 259 0.42 -12.26 -18.71
C GLN A 259 -0.56 -11.13 -18.36
N LEU A 260 -0.87 -10.93 -17.07
CA LEU A 260 -1.70 -9.81 -16.63
C LEU A 260 -1.09 -8.46 -17.06
N LEU A 261 0.23 -8.28 -16.85
CA LEU A 261 0.93 -7.06 -17.28
C LEU A 261 0.84 -6.85 -18.79
N THR A 262 0.97 -7.91 -19.57
CA THR A 262 0.84 -7.86 -21.04
C THR A 262 -0.57 -7.40 -21.46
N GLU A 263 -1.63 -7.82 -20.76
CA GLU A 263 -2.99 -7.34 -21.06
C GLU A 263 -3.17 -5.88 -20.62
N ILE A 264 -2.66 -5.48 -19.44
CA ILE A 264 -2.74 -4.08 -18.97
C ILE A 264 -1.98 -3.13 -19.91
N GLU A 265 -0.86 -3.58 -20.50
CA GLU A 265 -0.07 -2.77 -21.44
C GLU A 265 -0.86 -2.34 -22.68
N LYS A 266 -1.89 -3.10 -23.09
CA LYS A 266 -2.74 -2.80 -24.24
C LYS A 266 -3.71 -1.64 -24.02
N ILE A 267 -3.93 -1.23 -22.77
CA ILE A 267 -4.91 -0.18 -22.42
C ILE A 267 -4.40 1.16 -22.98
N GLU A 268 -5.15 1.73 -23.91
CA GLU A 268 -4.84 3.04 -24.49
C GLU A 268 -5.03 4.16 -23.46
N GLY A 269 -4.16 5.17 -23.49
CA GLY A 269 -4.17 6.28 -22.53
C GLY A 269 -3.49 5.98 -21.19
N LEU A 270 -3.20 4.72 -20.86
CA LEU A 270 -2.32 4.36 -19.76
C LEU A 270 -0.87 4.54 -20.20
N GLU A 271 -0.10 5.37 -19.49
CA GLU A 271 1.28 5.70 -19.83
C GLU A 271 2.30 4.94 -18.97
N ARG A 272 1.96 4.66 -17.70
CA ARG A 272 2.87 4.03 -16.74
C ARG A 272 2.21 2.94 -15.92
N ILE A 273 2.93 1.84 -15.76
CA ILE A 273 2.58 0.70 -14.92
C ILE A 273 3.67 0.52 -13.89
N ARG A 274 3.30 0.58 -12.61
CA ARG A 274 4.18 0.23 -11.48
C ARG A 274 3.63 -0.96 -10.74
N PHE A 275 4.49 -1.69 -10.09
CA PHE A 275 4.09 -2.71 -9.13
C PHE A 275 5.05 -2.76 -7.96
N MET A 276 4.55 -3.22 -6.81
CA MET A 276 5.31 -3.30 -5.57
C MET A 276 5.19 -4.69 -4.95
N THR A 277 6.15 -5.00 -4.07
CA THR A 277 6.10 -6.21 -3.23
C THR A 277 6.32 -7.49 -4.04
N SER A 278 7.45 -7.53 -4.76
CA SER A 278 7.95 -8.73 -5.40
C SER A 278 8.63 -9.65 -4.39
N HIS A 279 8.46 -10.96 -4.55
CA HIS A 279 9.23 -11.93 -3.78
C HIS A 279 10.23 -12.64 -4.71
N PRO A 280 11.54 -12.67 -4.38
CA PRO A 280 12.58 -13.23 -5.27
C PRO A 280 12.28 -14.63 -5.77
N LYS A 281 11.70 -15.48 -4.92
CA LYS A 281 11.30 -16.86 -5.25
C LYS A 281 10.29 -16.97 -6.41
N ASP A 282 9.42 -15.97 -6.55
CA ASP A 282 8.30 -16.00 -7.49
C ASP A 282 8.52 -15.10 -8.71
N LEU A 283 9.66 -14.45 -8.83
CA LEU A 283 10.02 -13.64 -9.99
C LEU A 283 10.50 -14.54 -11.13
N SER A 284 9.69 -14.66 -12.18
CA SER A 284 9.93 -15.57 -13.31
C SER A 284 10.73 -14.93 -14.44
N ASP A 285 11.37 -15.77 -15.25
CA ASP A 285 12.05 -15.32 -16.48
C ASP A 285 11.03 -14.69 -17.47
N GLU A 286 9.78 -15.18 -17.51
CA GLU A 286 8.68 -14.56 -18.27
C GLU A 286 8.43 -13.11 -17.85
N LEU A 287 8.41 -12.83 -16.54
CA LEU A 287 8.24 -11.47 -16.04
C LEU A 287 9.41 -10.56 -16.42
N ILE A 288 10.64 -11.06 -16.35
CA ILE A 288 11.84 -10.32 -16.78
C ILE A 288 11.73 -9.96 -18.28
N GLU A 289 11.29 -10.88 -19.13
CA GLU A 289 11.13 -10.63 -20.56
C GLU A 289 10.01 -9.60 -20.85
N VAL A 290 8.89 -9.67 -20.11
CA VAL A 290 7.84 -8.64 -20.21
C VAL A 290 8.36 -7.28 -19.80
N MET A 291 9.10 -7.17 -18.67
CA MET A 291 9.69 -5.91 -18.23
C MET A 291 10.68 -5.33 -19.24
N LYS A 292 11.48 -6.17 -19.87
CA LYS A 292 12.45 -5.80 -20.92
C LYS A 292 11.77 -5.18 -22.14
N ASN A 293 10.66 -5.75 -22.59
CA ASN A 293 9.99 -5.39 -23.85
C ASN A 293 8.92 -4.30 -23.66
N SER A 294 8.47 -4.07 -22.43
CA SER A 294 7.43 -3.10 -22.12
C SER A 294 7.88 -1.65 -22.30
N LYS A 295 6.96 -0.83 -22.82
CA LYS A 295 7.12 0.62 -22.94
C LYS A 295 6.47 1.38 -21.78
N LYS A 296 5.56 0.74 -21.04
CA LYS A 296 4.77 1.36 -19.96
C LYS A 296 5.22 0.92 -18.57
N ILE A 297 5.80 -0.28 -18.43
CA ILE A 297 6.32 -0.72 -17.12
C ILE A 297 7.49 0.16 -16.72
N CYS A 298 7.33 0.81 -15.58
CA CYS A 298 8.35 1.68 -15.02
C CYS A 298 9.61 0.90 -14.67
N LYS A 299 10.78 1.48 -14.94
CA LYS A 299 12.09 0.89 -14.69
C LYS A 299 12.47 0.90 -13.21
N HIS A 300 11.60 0.36 -12.38
CA HIS A 300 11.79 0.26 -10.94
C HIS A 300 11.25 -1.08 -10.45
N LEU A 301 12.06 -1.81 -9.72
CA LEU A 301 11.69 -3.09 -9.12
C LEU A 301 12.05 -3.09 -7.64
N HIS A 302 11.04 -3.25 -6.79
CA HIS A 302 11.24 -3.48 -5.36
C HIS A 302 11.36 -4.98 -5.10
N LEU A 303 12.57 -5.45 -4.76
CA LEU A 303 12.92 -6.87 -4.61
C LEU A 303 13.52 -7.14 -3.22
N PRO A 304 12.70 -7.32 -2.17
CA PRO A 304 13.15 -7.48 -0.79
C PRO A 304 14.06 -8.70 -0.58
N VAL A 305 15.35 -8.48 -0.30
CA VAL A 305 16.29 -9.54 0.04
C VAL A 305 16.14 -10.01 1.48
N GLN A 306 15.88 -9.10 2.39
CA GLN A 306 15.71 -9.24 3.84
C GLN A 306 17.02 -9.52 4.59
N SER A 307 17.87 -10.41 4.12
CA SER A 307 19.21 -10.72 4.64
C SER A 307 20.12 -11.21 3.50
N GLY A 308 21.41 -11.01 3.61
CA GLY A 308 22.42 -11.56 2.70
C GLY A 308 22.94 -12.92 3.11
N SER A 309 22.63 -13.42 4.31
CA SER A 309 23.03 -14.75 4.78
C SER A 309 22.01 -15.80 4.38
N SER A 310 22.47 -16.87 3.72
CA SER A 310 21.63 -18.01 3.35
C SER A 310 21.04 -18.72 4.58
N ASP A 311 21.77 -18.78 5.70
CA ASP A 311 21.30 -19.37 6.95
C ASP A 311 20.17 -18.54 7.58
N ILE A 312 20.31 -17.22 7.60
CA ILE A 312 19.26 -16.32 8.08
C ILE A 312 18.04 -16.36 7.15
N LEU A 313 18.22 -16.38 5.84
CA LEU A 313 17.14 -16.54 4.88
C LEU A 313 16.36 -17.84 5.08
N GLN A 314 17.05 -18.94 5.39
CA GLN A 314 16.40 -20.21 5.73
C GLN A 314 15.59 -20.10 7.02
N LYS A 315 16.16 -19.52 8.10
CA LYS A 315 15.44 -19.26 9.36
C LYS A 315 14.24 -18.31 9.16
N MET A 316 14.34 -17.36 8.23
CA MET A 316 13.27 -16.47 7.80
C MET A 316 12.21 -17.17 6.92
N ASN A 317 12.39 -18.44 6.52
CA ASN A 317 11.54 -19.17 5.56
C ASN A 317 11.45 -18.51 4.17
N ARG A 318 12.57 -17.95 3.69
CA ARG A 318 12.59 -17.21 2.41
C ARG A 318 12.70 -18.11 1.18
N ARG A 319 13.17 -19.36 1.32
CA ARG A 319 13.25 -20.40 0.27
C ARG A 319 14.12 -20.05 -0.94
N TYR A 320 15.13 -19.20 -0.76
CA TYR A 320 16.21 -18.93 -1.70
C TYR A 320 17.49 -18.65 -0.90
N THR A 321 18.64 -18.76 -1.58
CA THR A 321 19.96 -18.47 -1.00
C THR A 321 20.49 -17.14 -1.52
N LYS A 322 21.56 -16.63 -0.92
CA LYS A 322 22.32 -15.45 -1.38
C LYS A 322 22.69 -15.55 -2.86
N GLU A 323 23.23 -16.69 -3.27
CA GLU A 323 23.74 -16.93 -4.62
C GLU A 323 22.58 -16.85 -5.65
N LYS A 324 21.47 -17.52 -5.35
CA LYS A 324 20.27 -17.47 -6.21
C LYS A 324 19.70 -16.06 -6.33
N TYR A 325 19.73 -15.30 -5.22
CA TYR A 325 19.30 -13.91 -5.27
C TYR A 325 20.21 -13.05 -6.14
N LEU A 326 21.54 -13.17 -5.99
CA LEU A 326 22.52 -12.45 -6.80
C LEU A 326 22.46 -12.84 -8.28
N GLU A 327 22.22 -14.13 -8.58
CA GLU A 327 21.99 -14.61 -9.95
C GLU A 327 20.73 -13.97 -10.56
N LEU A 328 19.63 -13.93 -9.81
CA LEU A 328 18.40 -13.29 -10.24
C LEU A 328 18.61 -11.80 -10.52
N VAL A 329 19.29 -11.09 -9.62
CA VAL A 329 19.62 -9.67 -9.80
C VAL A 329 20.44 -9.44 -11.08
N ARG A 330 21.45 -10.29 -11.35
CA ARG A 330 22.23 -10.20 -12.60
C ARG A 330 21.35 -10.37 -13.82
N LYS A 331 20.50 -11.41 -13.87
CA LYS A 331 19.55 -11.61 -14.97
C LYS A 331 18.67 -10.39 -15.21
N ILE A 332 18.15 -9.78 -14.14
CA ILE A 332 17.29 -8.59 -14.23
C ILE A 332 18.08 -7.41 -14.81
N LYS A 333 19.29 -7.12 -14.30
CA LYS A 333 20.11 -6.00 -14.78
C LYS A 333 20.61 -6.21 -16.22
N ASP A 334 20.92 -7.44 -16.62
CA ASP A 334 21.30 -7.77 -17.98
C ASP A 334 20.13 -7.59 -18.97
N ALA A 335 18.91 -7.93 -18.56
CA ALA A 335 17.71 -7.78 -19.37
C ALA A 335 17.21 -6.33 -19.45
N VAL A 336 17.30 -5.58 -18.34
CA VAL A 336 16.84 -4.19 -18.19
C VAL A 336 17.97 -3.36 -17.55
N PRO A 337 18.96 -2.89 -18.34
CA PRO A 337 20.18 -2.26 -17.79
C PRO A 337 19.93 -1.03 -16.92
N ASP A 338 18.89 -0.24 -17.23
CA ASP A 338 18.56 1.00 -16.50
C ASP A 338 17.58 0.75 -15.32
N ILE A 339 17.41 -0.50 -14.87
CA ILE A 339 16.47 -0.79 -13.82
C ILE A 339 16.98 -0.31 -12.46
N SER A 340 16.16 0.48 -11.79
CA SER A 340 16.36 0.84 -10.40
C SER A 340 15.90 -0.30 -9.50
N LEU A 341 16.78 -0.78 -8.64
CA LEU A 341 16.50 -1.84 -7.67
C LEU A 341 16.41 -1.26 -6.27
N THR A 342 15.29 -1.53 -5.62
CA THR A 342 15.11 -1.22 -4.20
C THR A 342 14.82 -2.49 -3.41
N THR A 343 15.13 -2.49 -2.11
CA THR A 343 15.03 -3.67 -1.27
C THR A 343 14.60 -3.33 0.16
N ASP A 344 14.20 -4.36 0.91
CA ASP A 344 14.08 -4.34 2.37
C ASP A 344 15.19 -5.18 2.98
N ILE A 345 15.77 -4.71 4.09
CA ILE A 345 16.78 -5.43 4.88
C ILE A 345 16.42 -5.37 6.35
N ILE A 346 16.45 -6.51 7.03
CA ILE A 346 16.20 -6.66 8.46
C ILE A 346 17.50 -7.03 9.16
N VAL A 347 17.89 -6.23 10.15
CA VAL A 347 19.06 -6.47 11.02
C VAL A 347 18.59 -6.98 12.38
N GLY A 348 19.39 -7.84 13.01
CA GLY A 348 19.12 -8.34 14.35
C GLY A 348 18.04 -9.42 14.39
N PHE A 349 17.86 -10.16 13.30
CA PHE A 349 16.98 -11.32 13.29
C PHE A 349 17.52 -12.40 14.29
N PRO A 350 16.64 -13.14 15.01
CA PRO A 350 17.09 -14.12 16.00
C PRO A 350 18.14 -15.10 15.46
N GLY A 351 19.28 -15.17 16.13
CA GLY A 351 20.42 -16.03 15.76
C GLY A 351 21.27 -15.48 14.60
N GLU A 352 21.16 -14.20 14.26
CA GLU A 352 22.07 -13.53 13.32
C GLU A 352 23.44 -13.33 13.99
N THR A 353 24.51 -13.86 13.38
CA THR A 353 25.90 -13.66 13.79
C THR A 353 26.51 -12.44 13.12
N GLU A 354 27.76 -12.09 13.48
CA GLU A 354 28.48 -11.02 12.79
C GLU A 354 28.80 -11.41 11.35
N GLU A 355 29.14 -12.67 11.12
CA GLU A 355 29.40 -13.21 9.77
C GLU A 355 28.16 -13.12 8.90
N ASP A 356 26.96 -13.46 9.41
CA ASP A 356 25.69 -13.30 8.71
C ASP A 356 25.42 -11.85 8.32
N PHE A 357 25.73 -10.93 9.22
CA PHE A 357 25.59 -9.50 8.96
C PHE A 357 26.58 -9.01 7.88
N LEU A 358 27.84 -9.47 7.92
CA LEU A 358 28.82 -9.15 6.88
C LEU A 358 28.43 -9.68 5.51
N GLU A 359 27.80 -10.86 5.42
CA GLU A 359 27.18 -11.37 4.19
C GLU A 359 26.08 -10.43 3.67
N THR A 360 25.33 -9.81 4.56
CA THR A 360 24.30 -8.82 4.18
C THR A 360 24.94 -7.56 3.59
N LEU A 361 25.99 -7.03 4.19
CA LEU A 361 26.76 -5.91 3.64
C LEU A 361 27.36 -6.26 2.27
N ASP A 362 27.86 -7.50 2.10
CA ASP A 362 28.41 -7.95 0.83
C ASP A 362 27.35 -7.95 -0.29
N VAL A 363 26.12 -8.42 0.00
CA VAL A 363 25.02 -8.33 -0.97
C VAL A 363 24.70 -6.87 -1.33
N VAL A 364 24.68 -5.97 -0.36
CA VAL A 364 24.45 -4.53 -0.61
C VAL A 364 25.51 -3.96 -1.56
N ARG A 365 26.79 -4.30 -1.36
CA ARG A 365 27.91 -3.88 -2.22
C ARG A 365 27.85 -4.45 -3.62
N GLN A 366 27.49 -5.72 -3.76
CA GLN A 366 27.40 -6.39 -5.05
C GLN A 366 26.19 -5.90 -5.87
N VAL A 367 25.03 -5.76 -5.25
CA VAL A 367 23.81 -5.35 -5.94
C VAL A 367 23.79 -3.87 -6.24
N ARG A 368 24.32 -3.02 -5.34
CA ARG A 368 24.29 -1.56 -5.46
C ARG A 368 22.87 -1.04 -5.67
N TYR A 369 22.08 -1.13 -4.62
CA TYR A 369 20.68 -0.68 -4.64
C TYR A 369 20.57 0.83 -4.78
N ASP A 370 19.57 1.30 -5.52
CA ASP A 370 19.17 2.72 -5.58
C ASP A 370 18.64 3.20 -4.22
N SER A 371 18.00 2.31 -3.48
CA SER A 371 17.56 2.57 -2.12
C SER A 371 17.30 1.25 -1.38
N ALA A 372 17.51 1.24 -0.08
CA ALA A 372 17.11 0.14 0.78
C ALA A 372 16.33 0.66 1.98
N PHE A 373 15.18 0.04 2.26
CA PHE A 373 14.46 0.24 3.51
C PHE A 373 15.07 -0.69 4.56
N THR A 374 15.75 -0.09 5.52
CA THR A 374 16.46 -0.79 6.60
C THR A 374 15.60 -0.86 7.84
N PHE A 375 15.49 -2.04 8.43
CA PHE A 375 14.66 -2.30 9.61
C PHE A 375 15.46 -3.04 10.68
N ILE A 376 15.22 -2.69 11.93
CA ILE A 376 15.59 -3.55 13.05
C ILE A 376 14.47 -4.57 13.21
N TYR A 377 14.83 -5.85 13.42
CA TYR A 377 13.87 -6.88 13.71
C TYR A 377 13.00 -6.49 14.92
N SER A 378 11.70 -6.57 14.77
CA SER A 378 10.74 -6.30 15.83
C SER A 378 9.81 -7.50 16.00
N LYS A 379 9.72 -8.01 17.22
CA LYS A 379 8.86 -9.15 17.55
C LYS A 379 7.41 -8.84 17.22
N ARG A 380 6.73 -9.78 16.53
CA ARG A 380 5.29 -9.71 16.23
C ARG A 380 4.60 -10.87 16.89
N THR A 381 3.73 -10.59 17.84
CA THR A 381 2.95 -11.60 18.55
C THR A 381 2.24 -12.55 17.56
N GLY A 382 2.42 -13.85 17.74
CA GLY A 382 1.83 -14.86 16.88
C GLY A 382 2.68 -15.28 15.67
N THR A 383 3.85 -14.65 15.45
CA THR A 383 4.79 -15.10 14.41
C THR A 383 5.82 -16.10 14.97
N PRO A 384 6.32 -17.05 14.15
CA PRO A 384 7.33 -18.00 14.59
C PRO A 384 8.60 -17.34 15.14
N ALA A 385 9.09 -16.27 14.50
CA ALA A 385 10.31 -15.57 14.93
C ALA A 385 10.18 -14.87 16.30
N ALA A 386 8.96 -14.56 16.73
CA ALA A 386 8.74 -13.91 18.04
C ALA A 386 9.12 -14.80 19.23
N VAL A 387 9.08 -16.12 19.05
CA VAL A 387 9.37 -17.12 20.09
C VAL A 387 10.72 -17.82 19.87
N MET A 388 11.49 -17.42 18.84
CA MET A 388 12.83 -17.95 18.62
C MET A 388 13.76 -17.54 19.77
N GLU A 389 14.60 -18.47 20.17
CA GLU A 389 15.72 -18.21 21.08
C GLU A 389 16.83 -17.41 20.38
N ASN A 390 17.90 -17.08 21.09
CA ASN A 390 19.07 -16.37 20.58
C ASN A 390 18.75 -14.99 19.97
N GLN A 391 17.95 -14.21 20.68
CA GLN A 391 17.72 -12.80 20.31
C GLN A 391 19.03 -12.04 20.35
N VAL A 392 19.31 -11.23 19.35
CA VAL A 392 20.54 -10.43 19.27
C VAL A 392 20.47 -9.29 20.29
N PRO A 393 21.56 -8.98 21.05
CA PRO A 393 21.60 -7.87 22.00
C PRO A 393 21.39 -6.52 21.31
N GLU A 394 20.75 -5.58 22.03
CA GLU A 394 20.37 -4.26 21.48
C GLU A 394 21.55 -3.40 21.03
N ASP A 395 22.65 -3.45 21.74
CA ASP A 395 23.90 -2.74 21.39
C ASP A 395 24.51 -3.27 20.10
N VAL A 396 24.51 -4.60 19.90
CA VAL A 396 24.95 -5.24 18.65
C VAL A 396 24.02 -4.88 17.50
N ILE A 397 22.71 -4.90 17.72
CA ILE A 397 21.73 -4.51 16.70
C ILE A 397 21.97 -3.06 16.26
N LYS A 398 22.19 -2.16 17.21
CA LYS A 398 22.42 -0.75 16.92
C LYS A 398 23.70 -0.55 16.10
N ASP A 399 24.81 -1.18 16.48
CA ASP A 399 26.07 -1.11 15.72
C ASP A 399 25.86 -1.58 14.27
N ARG A 400 25.28 -2.77 14.10
CA ARG A 400 25.01 -3.32 12.76
C ARG A 400 24.07 -2.43 11.94
N PHE A 401 23.03 -1.87 12.57
CA PHE A 401 22.10 -0.99 11.89
C PHE A 401 22.78 0.29 11.40
N ASP A 402 23.60 0.91 12.23
CA ASP A 402 24.34 2.14 11.88
C ASP A 402 25.33 1.87 10.73
N ARG A 403 26.05 0.74 10.75
CA ARG A 403 26.95 0.31 9.68
C ARG A 403 26.19 0.04 8.37
N LEU A 404 25.05 -0.66 8.42
CA LEU A 404 24.21 -0.92 7.25
C LEU A 404 23.67 0.38 6.67
N LEU A 405 23.17 1.28 7.50
CA LEU A 405 22.62 2.55 7.06
C LEU A 405 23.66 3.40 6.33
N ASN A 406 24.86 3.49 6.87
CA ASN A 406 25.98 4.21 6.24
C ASN A 406 26.34 3.61 4.87
N GLU A 407 26.46 2.28 4.76
CA GLU A 407 26.76 1.60 3.51
C GLU A 407 25.68 1.84 2.44
N VAL A 408 24.42 1.67 2.82
CA VAL A 408 23.28 1.88 1.92
C VAL A 408 23.19 3.32 1.43
N GLN A 409 23.38 4.31 2.32
CA GLN A 409 23.34 5.73 1.96
C GLN A 409 24.48 6.13 1.01
N THR A 410 25.68 5.62 1.27
CA THR A 410 26.84 5.87 0.41
C THR A 410 26.59 5.33 -1.00
N ILE A 411 26.18 4.07 -1.12
CA ILE A 411 25.90 3.44 -2.42
C ILE A 411 24.74 4.12 -3.14
N ALA A 412 23.65 4.44 -2.42
CA ALA A 412 22.49 5.10 -3.02
C ALA A 412 22.86 6.48 -3.61
N ALA A 413 23.72 7.25 -2.93
CA ALA A 413 24.20 8.53 -3.44
C ALA A 413 25.05 8.37 -4.73
N GLU A 414 25.93 7.36 -4.76
CA GLU A 414 26.73 7.06 -5.95
C GLU A 414 25.88 6.60 -7.14
N VAL A 415 24.91 5.72 -6.89
CA VAL A 415 23.98 5.22 -7.93
C VAL A 415 23.07 6.32 -8.44
N CYS A 416 22.58 7.17 -7.53
CA CYS A 416 21.75 8.32 -7.91
C CYS A 416 22.51 9.26 -8.85
N ALA A 417 23.78 9.56 -8.60
CA ALA A 417 24.58 10.52 -9.38
C ALA A 417 24.71 10.16 -10.88
N VAL A 418 24.53 8.89 -11.25
CA VAL A 418 24.71 8.41 -12.64
C VAL A 418 23.77 9.07 -13.64
N HIS A 419 22.60 9.57 -13.22
CA HIS A 419 21.65 10.20 -14.14
C HIS A 419 21.84 11.72 -14.27
N GLU A 420 22.79 12.33 -13.55
CA GLU A 420 23.10 13.75 -13.66
C GLU A 420 23.54 14.09 -15.11
N GLY A 421 23.06 15.21 -15.63
CA GLY A 421 23.32 15.62 -17.01
C GLY A 421 22.51 14.90 -18.09
N THR A 422 21.53 14.06 -17.71
CA THR A 422 20.63 13.36 -18.66
C THR A 422 19.24 13.97 -18.72
N ASP A 423 18.54 13.71 -19.83
CA ASP A 423 17.13 14.09 -20.01
C ASP A 423 16.25 12.91 -19.60
N GLN A 424 15.24 13.15 -18.77
CA GLN A 424 14.36 12.12 -18.23
C GLN A 424 12.89 12.51 -18.31
N ASP A 425 12.02 11.53 -18.55
CA ASP A 425 10.58 11.72 -18.51
C ASP A 425 10.06 11.64 -17.07
N VAL A 426 9.41 12.72 -16.64
CA VAL A 426 8.97 12.96 -15.27
C VAL A 426 7.46 13.14 -15.23
N LEU A 427 6.74 12.32 -14.47
CA LEU A 427 5.32 12.55 -14.14
C LEU A 427 5.26 13.60 -13.03
N VAL A 428 4.66 14.76 -13.31
CA VAL A 428 4.49 15.84 -12.33
C VAL A 428 3.42 15.45 -11.31
N GLU A 429 3.78 15.42 -10.03
CA GLU A 429 2.90 14.92 -8.97
C GLU A 429 2.26 16.03 -8.12
N SER A 430 2.99 17.10 -7.85
CA SER A 430 2.53 18.20 -6.99
C SER A 430 3.33 19.47 -7.21
N VAL A 431 2.81 20.59 -6.75
CA VAL A 431 3.63 21.76 -6.42
C VAL A 431 4.52 21.41 -5.24
N ASN A 432 5.74 21.93 -5.20
CA ASN A 432 6.67 21.66 -4.11
C ASN A 432 6.21 22.34 -2.82
N ASP A 433 6.23 21.60 -1.70
CA ASP A 433 5.71 22.09 -0.41
C ASP A 433 6.57 23.20 0.22
N HIS A 434 7.87 23.29 -0.18
CA HIS A 434 8.81 24.26 0.38
C HIS A 434 9.03 25.48 -0.52
N ASP A 435 8.88 25.30 -1.84
CA ASP A 435 9.03 26.37 -2.84
C ASP A 435 7.92 26.26 -3.89
N PRO A 436 6.87 27.11 -3.82
CA PRO A 436 5.75 27.08 -4.76
C PRO A 436 6.11 27.42 -6.21
N SER A 437 7.31 27.95 -6.49
CA SER A 437 7.80 28.16 -7.85
C SER A 437 8.31 26.88 -8.52
N LEU A 438 8.43 25.80 -7.76
CA LEU A 438 8.86 24.50 -8.22
C LEU A 438 7.69 23.50 -8.23
N VAL A 439 7.78 22.55 -9.13
CA VAL A 439 6.97 21.34 -9.08
C VAL A 439 7.84 20.14 -8.71
N THR A 440 7.21 19.15 -8.12
CA THR A 440 7.81 17.85 -7.81
C THR A 440 7.23 16.79 -8.73
N GLY A 441 8.09 16.09 -9.43
CA GLY A 441 7.69 14.99 -10.28
C GLY A 441 8.50 13.71 -9.99
N ARG A 442 8.11 12.63 -10.62
CA ARG A 442 8.70 11.31 -10.44
C ARG A 442 9.10 10.69 -11.76
N MET A 443 10.36 10.23 -11.82
CA MET A 443 10.91 9.50 -12.94
C MET A 443 10.37 8.05 -12.99
N SER A 444 10.59 7.37 -14.12
CA SER A 444 10.27 5.95 -14.28
C SER A 444 10.96 5.07 -13.22
N ASN A 445 12.21 5.36 -12.89
CA ASN A 445 13.00 4.68 -11.86
C ASN A 445 12.60 5.02 -10.41
N ASN A 446 11.51 5.78 -10.22
CA ASN A 446 10.93 6.15 -8.93
C ASN A 446 11.64 7.28 -8.17
N LEU A 447 12.71 7.87 -8.70
CA LEU A 447 13.38 9.03 -8.09
C LEU A 447 12.61 10.33 -8.34
N LEU A 448 12.73 11.26 -7.38
CA LEU A 448 12.06 12.55 -7.44
C LEU A 448 12.90 13.59 -8.20
N VAL A 449 12.23 14.51 -8.86
CA VAL A 449 12.84 15.66 -9.53
C VAL A 449 12.06 16.91 -9.14
N HIS A 450 12.77 17.98 -8.76
CA HIS A 450 12.23 19.31 -8.54
C HIS A 450 12.70 20.25 -9.65
N PHE A 451 11.78 20.97 -10.28
CA PHE A 451 12.08 21.89 -11.37
C PHE A 451 11.04 23.01 -11.44
N LYS A 452 11.36 24.10 -12.13
CA LYS A 452 10.45 25.25 -12.29
C LYS A 452 9.19 24.84 -13.04
N GLY A 453 8.02 25.19 -12.50
CA GLY A 453 6.73 24.87 -13.08
C GLY A 453 5.58 25.30 -12.19
N ASP A 454 4.37 25.04 -12.63
CA ASP A 454 3.15 25.41 -11.93
C ASP A 454 2.13 24.25 -11.84
N SER A 455 1.04 24.47 -11.15
CA SER A 455 0.00 23.45 -10.89
C SER A 455 -0.70 22.92 -12.14
N SER A 456 -0.62 23.62 -13.29
CA SER A 456 -1.22 23.16 -14.55
C SER A 456 -0.47 21.97 -15.17
N MET A 457 0.74 21.72 -14.69
CA MET A 457 1.58 20.58 -15.12
C MET A 457 1.26 19.28 -14.37
N ILE A 458 0.55 19.35 -13.25
CA ILE A 458 0.22 18.16 -12.44
C ILE A 458 -0.52 17.13 -13.29
N GLY A 459 -0.06 15.88 -13.24
CA GLY A 459 -0.59 14.76 -14.01
C GLY A 459 -0.02 14.63 -15.43
N LYS A 460 0.83 15.54 -15.88
CA LYS A 460 1.50 15.45 -17.17
C LYS A 460 2.87 14.78 -17.04
N ILE A 461 3.26 14.04 -18.08
CA ILE A 461 4.62 13.56 -18.25
C ILE A 461 5.37 14.57 -19.11
N VAL A 462 6.48 15.08 -18.59
CA VAL A 462 7.32 16.10 -19.24
C VAL A 462 8.78 15.68 -19.23
N THR A 463 9.54 16.08 -20.22
CA THR A 463 10.98 15.82 -20.28
C THR A 463 11.74 16.90 -19.50
N VAL A 464 12.58 16.47 -18.56
CA VAL A 464 13.37 17.34 -17.68
C VAL A 464 14.85 16.99 -17.79
N HIS A 465 15.70 17.99 -17.96
CA HIS A 465 17.14 17.85 -17.84
C HIS A 465 17.55 17.83 -16.37
N LEU A 466 18.32 16.83 -15.95
CA LEU A 466 18.76 16.65 -14.56
C LEU A 466 20.07 17.40 -14.32
N ASN A 467 20.02 18.58 -13.73
CA ASN A 467 21.19 19.43 -13.55
C ASN A 467 22.07 19.02 -12.37
N GLU A 468 21.46 18.55 -11.27
CA GLU A 468 22.18 18.25 -10.02
C GLU A 468 21.50 17.12 -9.24
N CYS A 469 22.27 16.13 -8.79
CA CYS A 469 21.82 15.09 -7.88
C CYS A 469 22.03 15.52 -6.41
N LYS A 470 20.98 15.41 -5.61
CA LYS A 470 21.00 15.69 -4.16
C LYS A 470 20.96 14.40 -3.32
N GLY A 471 21.45 13.28 -3.85
CA GLY A 471 21.49 11.97 -3.20
C GLY A 471 20.19 11.18 -3.28
N PHE A 472 19.01 11.78 -3.08
CA PHE A 472 17.71 11.11 -3.13
C PHE A 472 16.72 11.75 -4.10
N TYR A 473 17.07 12.87 -4.68
CA TYR A 473 16.27 13.59 -5.67
C TYR A 473 17.18 14.44 -6.55
N TYR A 474 16.63 14.97 -7.62
CA TYR A 474 17.34 15.85 -8.54
C TYR A 474 16.73 17.25 -8.56
N ILE A 475 17.58 18.24 -8.89
CA ILE A 475 17.16 19.54 -9.39
C ILE A 475 17.33 19.48 -10.90
N GLY A 476 16.31 19.93 -11.63
CA GLY A 476 16.33 19.91 -13.10
C GLY A 476 15.70 21.16 -13.71
N GLU A 477 15.65 21.16 -15.04
CA GLU A 477 14.97 22.18 -15.83
C GLU A 477 14.13 21.55 -16.93
N LEU A 478 12.99 22.17 -17.23
CA LEU A 478 12.07 21.72 -18.28
C LEU A 478 12.74 21.91 -19.65
N LYS A 479 12.62 20.89 -20.51
CA LYS A 479 13.09 20.94 -21.91
C LYS A 479 12.06 21.53 -22.84
#